data_fba88a7754635f7ada1283c1da2cc183
#
_entry.id   fba88a7754635f7ada1283c1da2cc183
#
_cell.length_a   1.000
_cell.length_b   1.000
_cell.length_c   1.000
_cell.angle_alpha   90.00
_cell.angle_beta   90.00
_cell.angle_gamma   90.00
#
_symmetry.space_group_name_H-M   'P 1'
#
loop_
_entity.id
_entity.type
_entity.pdbx_description
1 polymer ?
#
loop_
_entity_poly.entity_id
_entity_poly.type
_entity_poly.pdbx_seq_one_letter_code
_entity_poly.pdbx_strand_id
1 'polypeptide(L)'
;MDFRTLLNNGFVLTAELNPPRGVDVEPILGRIAPLARAFDGFAVTDDSLARLRMNAMAFAHLVHARLDVEMLMHLTCRDMSILKLHDYLLGTWALGIKNVLCMTGDPPRIGSFKESKGVYQLNSFQLLDLVRSVNRGVLQNGEKLSTKPDFFLGCVANPYSLNIKVEAKRLQKKFDSGAKYVITQPIYTRRTLEQFLEATADIPMKKLIGVLPLRGLANAHVIADSVPDIYMPADIFARLTKNDSAEEGIRLAREFIADVKGHVDGIHIFPLNHFDALNAILHEFPERLALVATPSPAASDRSGVKPEPQTAPQETASKPGRLRGNGRERLRD
;
A
#
# COMPACT_ATOMS: atom_id res chain seq x y z
N MET A 1 -17.56 -10.73 -4.06
CA MET A 1 -17.02 -10.71 -5.45
C MET A 1 -15.57 -10.32 -5.33
N ASP A 2 -14.65 -11.01 -6.02
CA ASP A 2 -13.23 -10.71 -5.92
C ASP A 2 -12.85 -9.43 -6.67
N PHE A 3 -11.70 -8.82 -6.30
CA PHE A 3 -11.25 -7.55 -6.86
C PHE A 3 -11.02 -7.61 -8.37
N ARG A 4 -10.51 -8.74 -8.90
CA ARG A 4 -10.32 -8.96 -10.35
C ARG A 4 -11.64 -8.81 -11.09
N THR A 5 -12.68 -9.45 -10.58
CA THR A 5 -14.02 -9.40 -11.19
C THR A 5 -14.63 -8.00 -11.11
N LEU A 6 -14.50 -7.33 -9.96
CA LEU A 6 -14.99 -5.95 -9.79
C LEU A 6 -14.32 -5.01 -10.80
N LEU A 7 -12.99 -5.04 -10.89
CA LEU A 7 -12.21 -4.16 -11.78
C LEU A 7 -12.46 -4.44 -13.27
N ASN A 8 -12.70 -5.70 -13.64
CA ASN A 8 -13.00 -6.03 -15.04
C ASN A 8 -14.39 -5.59 -15.47
N ASN A 9 -15.34 -5.53 -14.54
CA ASN A 9 -16.75 -5.25 -14.85
C ASN A 9 -17.16 -3.80 -14.61
N GLY A 10 -16.34 -2.98 -13.98
CA GLY A 10 -16.71 -1.60 -13.70
C GLY A 10 -15.64 -0.76 -13.03
N PHE A 11 -16.07 0.42 -12.59
CA PHE A 11 -15.25 1.34 -11.84
C PHE A 11 -15.02 0.84 -10.41
N VAL A 12 -13.78 0.93 -9.92
CA VAL A 12 -13.40 0.56 -8.56
C VAL A 12 -12.91 1.74 -7.74
N LEU A 13 -13.19 1.69 -6.45
CA LEU A 13 -12.68 2.63 -5.45
C LEU A 13 -11.85 1.86 -4.43
N THR A 14 -10.57 2.22 -4.30
CA THR A 14 -9.64 1.59 -3.37
C THR A 14 -8.95 2.61 -2.47
N ALA A 15 -8.45 2.19 -1.32
CA ALA A 15 -7.68 3.07 -0.43
C ALA A 15 -6.44 2.36 0.11
N GLU A 16 -5.40 3.15 0.37
CA GLU A 16 -4.16 2.65 0.96
C GLU A 16 -4.26 2.57 2.49
N LEU A 17 -3.70 1.51 3.05
CA LEU A 17 -3.50 1.31 4.48
C LEU A 17 -2.01 1.16 4.78
N ASN A 18 -1.51 1.96 5.69
CA ASN A 18 -0.18 1.75 6.24
C ASN A 18 -0.28 0.87 7.48
N PRO A 19 0.42 -0.28 7.54
CA PRO A 19 0.45 -1.10 8.74
C PRO A 19 0.92 -0.30 9.97
N PRO A 20 0.53 -0.69 11.19
CA PRO A 20 0.99 -0.01 12.41
C PRO A 20 2.50 -0.20 12.61
N ARG A 21 3.12 0.65 13.43
CA ARG A 21 4.54 0.49 13.85
C ARG A 21 4.74 -0.58 14.93
N GLY A 22 3.67 -0.97 15.58
CA GLY A 22 3.64 -1.99 16.62
C GLY A 22 2.76 -3.15 16.22
N VAL A 23 2.29 -3.91 17.21
CA VAL A 23 1.47 -5.12 17.01
C VAL A 23 -0.03 -4.85 17.10
N ASP A 24 -0.43 -3.67 17.56
CA ASP A 24 -1.84 -3.32 17.73
C ASP A 24 -2.44 -2.83 16.43
N VAL A 25 -3.39 -3.56 15.89
CA VAL A 25 -4.12 -3.27 14.65
C VAL A 25 -5.49 -2.63 14.90
N GLU A 26 -6.00 -2.69 16.13
CA GLU A 26 -7.37 -2.27 16.46
C GLU A 26 -7.64 -0.79 16.15
N PRO A 27 -6.70 0.16 16.36
CA PRO A 27 -6.94 1.56 16.02
C PRO A 27 -7.19 1.78 14.51
N ILE A 28 -6.56 0.99 13.64
CA ILE A 28 -6.77 1.07 12.19
C ILE A 28 -8.08 0.35 11.83
N LEU A 29 -8.28 -0.87 12.33
CA LEU A 29 -9.49 -1.65 12.07
C LEU A 29 -10.76 -0.89 12.49
N GLY A 30 -10.78 -0.29 13.66
CA GLY A 30 -11.93 0.50 14.15
C GLY A 30 -12.26 1.70 13.26
N ARG A 31 -11.27 2.30 12.61
CA ARG A 31 -11.48 3.44 11.71
C ARG A 31 -11.95 3.02 10.31
N ILE A 32 -11.50 1.87 9.80
CA ILE A 32 -11.86 1.42 8.44
C ILE A 32 -13.09 0.51 8.43
N ALA A 33 -13.42 -0.18 9.50
CA ALA A 33 -14.56 -1.10 9.56
C ALA A 33 -15.89 -0.45 9.11
N PRO A 34 -16.24 0.78 9.53
CA PRO A 34 -17.45 1.43 9.05
C PRO A 34 -17.46 1.70 7.54
N LEU A 35 -16.27 1.86 6.94
CA LEU A 35 -16.07 2.22 5.54
C LEU A 35 -15.85 0.99 4.65
N ALA A 36 -15.63 -0.18 5.25
CA ALA A 36 -15.14 -1.37 4.55
C ALA A 36 -15.98 -1.74 3.32
N ARG A 37 -17.31 -1.64 3.41
CA ARG A 37 -18.24 -1.99 2.33
C ARG A 37 -18.33 -0.96 1.21
N ALA A 38 -17.84 0.26 1.43
CA ALA A 38 -17.84 1.33 0.44
C ALA A 38 -16.63 1.27 -0.51
N PHE A 39 -15.61 0.47 -0.16
CA PHE A 39 -14.40 0.28 -0.94
C PHE A 39 -14.34 -1.13 -1.54
N ASP A 40 -13.85 -1.23 -2.79
CA ASP A 40 -13.70 -2.50 -3.50
C ASP A 40 -12.43 -3.25 -3.09
N GLY A 41 -11.52 -2.59 -2.38
CA GLY A 41 -10.31 -3.18 -1.84
C GLY A 41 -9.44 -2.17 -1.10
N PHE A 42 -8.59 -2.70 -0.24
CA PHE A 42 -7.57 -1.91 0.46
C PHE A 42 -6.17 -2.35 0.07
N ALA A 43 -5.32 -1.39 -0.31
CA ALA A 43 -3.92 -1.64 -0.58
C ALA A 43 -3.11 -1.55 0.72
N VAL A 44 -2.22 -2.49 0.97
CA VAL A 44 -1.35 -2.50 2.16
C VAL A 44 0.08 -2.27 1.76
N THR A 45 0.69 -1.21 2.32
CA THR A 45 2.07 -0.85 2.01
C THR A 45 3.08 -1.82 2.62
N ASP A 46 4.19 -2.03 1.90
CA ASP A 46 5.35 -2.81 2.33
C ASP A 46 6.49 -1.85 2.72
N ASP A 47 6.47 -1.39 3.97
CA ASP A 47 7.43 -0.44 4.53
C ASP A 47 7.69 0.78 3.63
N SER A 48 6.63 1.52 3.29
CA SER A 48 6.73 2.72 2.46
C SER A 48 7.74 3.73 3.02
N LEU A 49 8.53 4.37 2.13
CA LEU A 49 9.67 5.21 2.47
C LEU A 49 10.72 4.46 3.31
N ALA A 50 10.82 3.14 3.18
CA ALA A 50 11.69 2.25 3.95
C ALA A 50 11.56 2.45 5.48
N ARG A 51 10.36 2.78 5.96
CA ARG A 51 10.07 2.99 7.38
C ARG A 51 9.44 1.75 7.97
N LEU A 52 10.01 1.27 9.07
CA LEU A 52 9.52 0.08 9.78
C LEU A 52 8.01 0.16 10.07
N ARG A 53 7.32 -0.88 9.65
CA ARG A 53 5.91 -1.16 9.91
C ARG A 53 5.72 -2.65 10.23
N MET A 54 4.53 -3.04 10.65
CA MET A 54 4.16 -4.45 10.69
C MET A 54 4.25 -5.05 9.28
N ASN A 55 4.65 -6.31 9.19
CA ASN A 55 4.74 -7.03 7.92
C ASN A 55 3.44 -6.94 7.11
N ALA A 56 3.56 -6.59 5.82
CA ALA A 56 2.41 -6.32 4.94
C ALA A 56 1.48 -7.54 4.81
N MET A 57 2.02 -8.75 4.67
CA MET A 57 1.24 -9.99 4.56
C MET A 57 0.43 -10.27 5.83
N ALA A 58 1.07 -10.12 6.99
CA ALA A 58 0.41 -10.34 8.28
C ALA A 58 -0.73 -9.34 8.50
N PHE A 59 -0.48 -8.05 8.23
CA PHE A 59 -1.50 -7.01 8.37
C PHE A 59 -2.64 -7.18 7.36
N ALA A 60 -2.32 -7.47 6.10
CA ALA A 60 -3.34 -7.73 5.06
C ALA A 60 -4.24 -8.90 5.47
N HIS A 61 -3.66 -9.99 6.00
CA HIS A 61 -4.44 -11.14 6.47
C HIS A 61 -5.36 -10.75 7.65
N LEU A 62 -4.85 -10.00 8.63
CA LEU A 62 -5.65 -9.55 9.78
C LEU A 62 -6.83 -8.67 9.36
N VAL A 63 -6.63 -7.75 8.39
CA VAL A 63 -7.71 -6.91 7.85
C VAL A 63 -8.72 -7.77 7.08
N HIS A 64 -8.24 -8.61 6.17
CA HIS A 64 -9.08 -9.51 5.36
C HIS A 64 -9.95 -10.43 6.24
N ALA A 65 -9.33 -11.09 7.21
CA ALA A 65 -10.03 -12.03 8.10
C ALA A 65 -11.09 -11.36 8.99
N ARG A 66 -10.86 -10.09 9.39
CA ARG A 66 -11.76 -9.36 10.28
C ARG A 66 -12.89 -8.64 9.54
N LEU A 67 -12.62 -8.11 8.36
CA LEU A 67 -13.55 -7.22 7.64
C LEU A 67 -14.11 -7.82 6.35
N ASP A 68 -13.63 -8.99 5.93
CA ASP A 68 -14.03 -9.68 4.68
C ASP A 68 -13.92 -8.77 3.45
N VAL A 69 -12.79 -8.04 3.35
CA VAL A 69 -12.49 -7.10 2.27
C VAL A 69 -11.35 -7.60 1.39
N GLU A 70 -11.36 -7.20 0.13
CA GLU A 70 -10.25 -7.50 -0.80
C GLU A 70 -9.00 -6.71 -0.43
N MET A 71 -7.86 -7.40 -0.45
CA MET A 71 -6.56 -6.81 -0.14
C MET A 71 -5.66 -6.78 -1.37
N LEU A 72 -5.02 -5.63 -1.61
CA LEU A 72 -4.00 -5.43 -2.63
C LEU A 72 -2.66 -5.28 -1.90
N MET A 73 -1.95 -6.37 -1.71
CA MET A 73 -0.71 -6.36 -0.94
C MET A 73 0.44 -5.80 -1.78
N HIS A 74 1.12 -4.76 -1.30
CA HIS A 74 2.35 -4.30 -1.91
C HIS A 74 3.44 -5.35 -1.70
N LEU A 75 4.21 -5.60 -2.73
CA LEU A 75 5.34 -6.52 -2.73
C LEU A 75 6.56 -5.83 -3.32
N THR A 76 7.62 -5.69 -2.52
CA THR A 76 8.85 -5.04 -2.93
C THR A 76 10.00 -6.01 -3.14
N CYS A 77 10.99 -5.60 -3.96
CA CYS A 77 12.24 -6.35 -4.14
C CYS A 77 13.29 -5.99 -3.08
N ARG A 78 13.01 -5.02 -2.20
CA ARG A 78 14.01 -4.38 -1.35
C ARG A 78 14.66 -5.32 -0.35
N ASP A 79 13.85 -6.08 0.38
CA ASP A 79 14.32 -6.75 1.60
C ASP A 79 14.37 -8.28 1.50
N MET A 80 13.97 -8.86 0.36
CA MET A 80 13.81 -10.29 0.21
C MET A 80 14.69 -10.87 -0.89
N SER A 81 15.35 -12.02 -0.57
CA SER A 81 16.00 -12.85 -1.58
C SER A 81 14.96 -13.56 -2.45
N ILE A 82 15.40 -14.09 -3.59
CA ILE A 82 14.53 -14.83 -4.52
C ILE A 82 13.82 -15.99 -3.80
N LEU A 83 14.53 -16.76 -2.98
CA LEU A 83 13.92 -17.84 -2.18
C LEU A 83 12.84 -17.29 -1.26
N LYS A 84 13.12 -16.16 -0.58
CA LYS A 84 12.17 -15.54 0.34
C LYS A 84 10.94 -14.98 -0.38
N LEU A 85 11.11 -14.45 -1.58
CA LEU A 85 9.99 -13.98 -2.40
C LEU A 85 9.06 -15.14 -2.80
N HIS A 86 9.60 -16.31 -3.13
CA HIS A 86 8.78 -17.48 -3.44
C HIS A 86 7.98 -17.97 -2.22
N ASP A 87 8.63 -18.17 -1.07
CA ASP A 87 7.94 -18.65 0.14
C ASP A 87 6.90 -17.64 0.64
N TYR A 88 7.23 -16.33 0.55
CA TYR A 88 6.32 -15.25 0.93
C TYR A 88 5.06 -15.24 0.06
N LEU A 89 5.18 -15.44 -1.26
CA LEU A 89 4.04 -15.56 -2.16
C LEU A 89 3.17 -16.78 -1.85
N LEU A 90 3.79 -17.95 -1.58
CA LEU A 90 3.03 -19.15 -1.22
C LEU A 90 2.24 -18.93 0.08
N GLY A 91 2.88 -18.32 1.09
CA GLY A 91 2.23 -17.95 2.35
C GLY A 91 1.11 -16.91 2.14
N THR A 92 1.35 -15.89 1.33
CA THR A 92 0.37 -14.87 0.98
C THR A 92 -0.90 -15.47 0.39
N TRP A 93 -0.74 -16.40 -0.58
CA TRP A 93 -1.87 -17.09 -1.18
C TRP A 93 -2.62 -17.98 -0.19
N ALA A 94 -1.89 -18.72 0.64
CA ALA A 94 -2.48 -19.59 1.67
C ALA A 94 -3.30 -18.80 2.72
N LEU A 95 -2.92 -17.55 2.99
CA LEU A 95 -3.64 -16.63 3.87
C LEU A 95 -4.82 -15.90 3.19
N GLY A 96 -5.17 -16.25 1.94
CA GLY A 96 -6.33 -15.73 1.24
C GLY A 96 -6.09 -14.43 0.48
N ILE A 97 -4.87 -13.88 0.48
CA ILE A 97 -4.54 -12.65 -0.25
C ILE A 97 -4.23 -12.99 -1.71
N LYS A 98 -5.05 -12.46 -2.61
CA LYS A 98 -5.03 -12.84 -4.04
C LYS A 98 -4.48 -11.76 -4.96
N ASN A 99 -4.42 -10.49 -4.50
CA ASN A 99 -4.00 -9.38 -5.33
C ASN A 99 -2.67 -8.82 -4.81
N VAL A 100 -1.68 -8.70 -5.69
CA VAL A 100 -0.35 -8.17 -5.35
C VAL A 100 0.00 -6.98 -6.24
N LEU A 101 0.56 -5.93 -5.65
CA LEU A 101 1.06 -4.75 -6.34
C LEU A 101 2.59 -4.76 -6.30
N CYS A 102 3.21 -5.11 -7.42
CA CYS A 102 4.66 -5.27 -7.51
C CYS A 102 5.38 -3.94 -7.74
N MET A 103 6.40 -3.67 -6.94
CA MET A 103 7.23 -2.47 -7.04
C MET A 103 8.68 -2.72 -6.61
N THR A 104 9.56 -1.77 -6.86
CA THR A 104 10.98 -1.89 -6.47
C THR A 104 11.17 -1.75 -4.96
N GLY A 105 10.44 -0.84 -4.32
CA GLY A 105 10.63 -0.42 -2.93
C GLY A 105 11.63 0.72 -2.80
N ASP A 106 11.40 1.56 -1.79
CA ASP A 106 12.25 2.72 -1.48
C ASP A 106 13.61 2.29 -0.91
N PRO A 107 14.70 3.04 -1.19
CA PRO A 107 16.01 2.65 -0.70
C PRO A 107 16.14 2.80 0.83
N PRO A 108 16.79 1.86 1.54
CA PRO A 108 16.92 1.89 3.01
C PRO A 108 17.49 3.21 3.57
N ARG A 109 18.36 3.87 2.81
CA ARG A 109 19.03 5.14 3.23
C ARG A 109 18.07 6.28 3.61
N ILE A 110 16.81 6.26 3.12
CA ILE A 110 15.81 7.28 3.46
C ILE A 110 14.88 6.85 4.60
N GLY A 111 15.02 5.62 5.08
CA GLY A 111 14.10 4.99 6.00
C GLY A 111 14.55 4.92 7.45
N SER A 112 14.02 3.92 8.17
CA SER A 112 14.29 3.70 9.60
C SER A 112 15.68 3.14 9.88
N PHE A 113 16.21 2.31 8.95
CA PHE A 113 17.51 1.65 9.12
C PHE A 113 18.45 2.07 7.98
N LYS A 114 18.96 3.30 8.07
CA LYS A 114 19.72 3.94 6.98
C LYS A 114 21.01 3.20 6.59
N GLU A 115 21.60 2.47 7.53
CA GLU A 115 22.83 1.70 7.35
C GLU A 115 22.58 0.30 6.76
N SER A 116 21.33 -0.14 6.70
CA SER A 116 21.00 -1.44 6.12
C SER A 116 21.19 -1.41 4.60
N LYS A 117 21.55 -2.56 4.05
CA LYS A 117 21.66 -2.75 2.60
C LYS A 117 20.40 -3.46 2.11
N GLY A 118 19.78 -2.90 1.06
CA GLY A 118 18.70 -3.59 0.36
C GLY A 118 19.23 -4.82 -0.39
N VAL A 119 18.41 -5.85 -0.48
CA VAL A 119 18.75 -7.11 -1.16
C VAL A 119 18.70 -6.95 -2.69
N TYR A 120 17.63 -6.37 -3.21
CA TYR A 120 17.43 -6.04 -4.63
C TYR A 120 17.97 -7.07 -5.63
N GLN A 121 17.78 -8.38 -5.37
CA GLN A 121 18.15 -9.42 -6.34
C GLN A 121 17.33 -9.34 -7.62
N LEU A 122 16.15 -8.72 -7.55
CA LEU A 122 15.26 -8.47 -8.67
C LEU A 122 14.93 -6.99 -8.77
N ASN A 123 14.58 -6.54 -9.97
CA ASN A 123 13.86 -5.28 -10.18
C ASN A 123 12.35 -5.54 -10.32
N SER A 124 11.55 -4.49 -10.43
CA SER A 124 10.09 -4.62 -10.49
C SER A 124 9.56 -5.42 -11.69
N PHE A 125 10.25 -5.42 -12.82
CA PHE A 125 9.88 -6.24 -13.99
C PHE A 125 10.12 -7.71 -13.72
N GLN A 126 11.32 -8.03 -13.20
CA GLN A 126 11.69 -9.39 -12.82
C GLN A 126 10.81 -9.93 -11.69
N LEU A 127 10.36 -9.07 -10.75
CA LEU A 127 9.41 -9.44 -9.71
C LEU A 127 8.05 -9.83 -10.33
N LEU A 128 7.53 -9.05 -11.28
CA LEU A 128 6.31 -9.40 -12.01
C LEU A 128 6.47 -10.73 -12.76
N ASP A 129 7.60 -10.95 -13.43
CA ASP A 129 7.89 -12.21 -14.12
C ASP A 129 7.95 -13.38 -13.14
N LEU A 130 8.53 -13.19 -11.94
CA LEU A 130 8.56 -14.19 -10.88
C LEU A 130 7.13 -14.56 -10.45
N VAL A 131 6.28 -13.59 -10.12
CA VAL A 131 4.89 -13.86 -9.70
C VAL A 131 4.11 -14.54 -10.82
N ARG A 132 4.29 -14.09 -12.08
CA ARG A 132 3.69 -14.73 -13.25
C ARG A 132 4.14 -16.21 -13.40
N SER A 133 5.39 -16.50 -13.11
CA SER A 133 5.92 -17.88 -13.15
C SER A 133 5.31 -18.73 -12.03
N VAL A 134 5.19 -18.20 -10.83
CA VAL A 134 4.52 -18.84 -9.68
C VAL A 134 3.05 -19.13 -10.01
N ASN A 135 2.34 -18.20 -10.67
CA ASN A 135 0.96 -18.44 -11.15
C ASN A 135 0.87 -19.59 -12.19
N ARG A 136 1.96 -19.86 -12.92
CA ARG A 136 2.03 -21.02 -13.83
C ARG A 136 2.43 -22.32 -13.12
N GLY A 137 2.76 -22.23 -11.83
CA GLY A 137 3.19 -23.38 -11.02
C GLY A 137 4.66 -23.75 -11.24
N VAL A 138 5.49 -22.78 -11.69
CA VAL A 138 6.91 -23.01 -11.96
C VAL A 138 7.75 -21.98 -11.20
N LEU A 139 8.71 -22.45 -10.42
CA LEU A 139 9.68 -21.61 -9.72
C LEU A 139 10.76 -21.10 -10.69
N GLN A 140 11.52 -20.09 -10.27
CA GLN A 140 12.55 -19.48 -11.13
C GLN A 140 13.70 -20.46 -11.47
N ASN A 141 13.93 -21.48 -10.65
CA ASN A 141 14.90 -22.55 -10.89
C ASN A 141 14.35 -23.69 -11.78
N GLY A 142 13.10 -23.59 -12.26
CA GLY A 142 12.45 -24.60 -13.10
C GLY A 142 11.68 -25.69 -12.33
N GLU A 143 11.75 -25.73 -11.02
CA GLU A 143 10.97 -26.67 -10.19
C GLU A 143 9.47 -26.38 -10.30
N LYS A 144 8.66 -27.44 -10.22
CA LYS A 144 7.20 -27.34 -10.29
C LYS A 144 6.59 -27.34 -8.89
N LEU A 145 5.62 -26.49 -8.70
CA LEU A 145 4.77 -26.49 -7.51
C LEU A 145 3.76 -27.65 -7.57
N SER A 146 3.44 -28.26 -6.44
CA SER A 146 2.37 -29.24 -6.31
C SER A 146 0.98 -28.63 -6.58
N THR A 147 0.78 -27.40 -6.14
CA THR A 147 -0.40 -26.57 -6.40
C THR A 147 0.05 -25.15 -6.72
N LYS A 148 -0.68 -24.44 -7.55
CA LYS A 148 -0.31 -23.10 -7.98
C LYS A 148 -1.29 -22.04 -7.48
N PRO A 149 -0.83 -20.83 -7.13
CA PRO A 149 -1.70 -19.70 -6.92
C PRO A 149 -2.21 -19.12 -8.26
N ASP A 150 -3.10 -18.15 -8.17
CA ASP A 150 -3.57 -17.36 -9.31
C ASP A 150 -3.67 -15.87 -8.92
N PHE A 151 -2.53 -15.28 -8.58
CA PHE A 151 -2.45 -13.87 -8.21
C PHE A 151 -2.91 -12.95 -9.33
N PHE A 152 -3.70 -11.94 -8.97
CA PHE A 152 -3.99 -10.81 -9.83
C PHE A 152 -2.93 -9.74 -9.64
N LEU A 153 -2.15 -9.47 -10.69
CA LEU A 153 -0.95 -8.65 -10.61
C LEU A 153 -1.23 -7.20 -10.97
N GLY A 154 -0.82 -6.30 -10.09
CA GLY A 154 -0.76 -4.88 -10.32
C GLY A 154 0.68 -4.35 -10.34
N CYS A 155 0.83 -3.14 -10.83
CA CYS A 155 2.07 -2.38 -10.80
C CYS A 155 1.82 -0.90 -10.54
N VAL A 156 2.88 -0.11 -10.42
CA VAL A 156 2.79 1.35 -10.22
C VAL A 156 3.33 2.11 -11.43
N ALA A 157 2.86 3.35 -11.63
CA ALA A 157 3.37 4.26 -12.65
C ALA A 157 3.49 5.68 -12.10
N ASN A 158 4.41 6.46 -12.69
CA ASN A 158 4.60 7.86 -12.37
C ASN A 158 4.15 8.78 -13.53
N PRO A 159 2.95 9.36 -13.44
CA PRO A 159 2.44 10.30 -14.46
C PRO A 159 3.25 11.59 -14.59
N TYR A 160 4.06 11.93 -13.59
CA TYR A 160 4.93 13.10 -13.60
C TYR A 160 6.36 12.81 -14.08
N SER A 161 6.60 11.64 -14.67
CA SER A 161 7.89 11.34 -15.29
C SER A 161 8.28 12.44 -16.27
N LEU A 162 9.53 12.92 -16.18
CA LEU A 162 10.09 13.94 -17.11
C LEU A 162 9.90 13.58 -18.58
N ASN A 163 9.79 12.28 -18.87
CA ASN A 163 9.50 11.79 -20.20
C ASN A 163 8.38 10.75 -20.14
N ILE A 164 7.16 11.18 -20.36
CA ILE A 164 5.98 10.34 -20.30
C ILE A 164 6.03 9.16 -21.30
N LYS A 165 6.69 9.33 -22.45
CA LYS A 165 6.87 8.24 -23.43
C LYS A 165 7.78 7.13 -22.90
N VAL A 166 8.77 7.47 -22.06
CA VAL A 166 9.62 6.48 -21.38
C VAL A 166 8.81 5.75 -20.32
N GLU A 167 7.99 6.45 -19.57
CA GLU A 167 7.11 5.82 -18.57
C GLU A 167 6.08 4.90 -19.25
N ALA A 168 5.49 5.30 -20.37
CA ALA A 168 4.60 4.45 -21.15
C ALA A 168 5.31 3.15 -21.62
N LYS A 169 6.56 3.24 -22.12
CA LYS A 169 7.36 2.06 -22.46
C LYS A 169 7.64 1.16 -21.25
N ARG A 170 7.89 1.74 -20.07
CA ARG A 170 8.05 0.99 -18.83
C ARG A 170 6.75 0.29 -18.43
N LEU A 171 5.62 0.99 -18.57
CA LEU A 171 4.31 0.42 -18.28
C LEU A 171 3.96 -0.72 -19.24
N GLN A 172 4.24 -0.58 -20.55
CA GLN A 172 4.11 -1.67 -21.52
C GLN A 172 4.93 -2.89 -21.09
N LYS A 173 6.18 -2.71 -20.71
CA LYS A 173 7.01 -3.80 -20.19
C LYS A 173 6.42 -4.49 -18.96
N LYS A 174 5.81 -3.71 -18.03
CA LYS A 174 5.13 -4.27 -16.86
C LYS A 174 3.90 -5.09 -17.26
N PHE A 175 3.14 -4.61 -18.27
CA PHE A 175 2.03 -5.36 -18.83
C PHE A 175 2.51 -6.69 -19.47
N ASP A 176 3.57 -6.66 -20.27
CA ASP A 176 4.15 -7.85 -20.87
C ASP A 176 4.67 -8.84 -19.82
N SER A 177 5.16 -8.35 -18.68
CA SER A 177 5.55 -9.16 -17.52
C SER A 177 4.36 -9.68 -16.69
N GLY A 178 3.11 -9.33 -17.05
CA GLY A 178 1.91 -9.94 -16.49
C GLY A 178 1.02 -9.03 -15.65
N ALA A 179 1.39 -7.75 -15.42
CA ALA A 179 0.53 -6.81 -14.72
C ALA A 179 -0.77 -6.57 -15.48
N LYS A 180 -1.90 -6.48 -14.77
CA LYS A 180 -3.24 -6.31 -15.31
C LYS A 180 -3.86 -4.96 -14.94
N TYR A 181 -3.38 -4.35 -13.87
CA TYR A 181 -3.78 -3.02 -13.46
C TYR A 181 -2.58 -2.22 -12.99
N VAL A 182 -2.73 -0.91 -13.04
CA VAL A 182 -1.74 0.04 -12.55
C VAL A 182 -2.39 0.99 -11.54
N ILE A 183 -1.68 1.26 -10.45
CA ILE A 183 -1.99 2.37 -9.54
C ILE A 183 -0.95 3.46 -9.82
N THR A 184 -1.42 4.68 -10.11
CA THR A 184 -0.51 5.80 -10.35
C THR A 184 -0.05 6.44 -9.04
N GLN A 185 1.07 7.16 -9.08
CA GLN A 185 1.36 8.18 -8.09
C GLN A 185 0.22 9.22 -8.06
N PRO A 186 0.02 9.95 -6.93
CA PRO A 186 -1.04 10.94 -6.84
C PRO A 186 -0.99 11.97 -7.97
N ILE A 187 -2.15 12.23 -8.59
CA ILE A 187 -2.33 13.24 -9.63
C ILE A 187 -3.17 14.37 -9.07
N TYR A 188 -2.81 15.62 -9.40
CA TYR A 188 -3.50 16.82 -8.92
C TYR A 188 -4.16 17.63 -10.04
N THR A 189 -3.88 17.34 -11.32
CA THR A 189 -4.45 18.09 -12.44
C THR A 189 -5.00 17.16 -13.53
N ARG A 190 -6.11 17.58 -14.12
CA ARG A 190 -6.68 16.90 -15.29
C ARG A 190 -5.69 16.82 -16.45
N ARG A 191 -4.93 17.87 -16.70
CA ARG A 191 -3.91 17.88 -17.76
C ARG A 191 -2.89 16.75 -17.63
N THR A 192 -2.36 16.52 -16.42
CA THR A 192 -1.42 15.41 -16.18
C THR A 192 -2.07 14.06 -16.41
N LEU A 193 -3.33 13.90 -15.98
CA LEU A 193 -4.08 12.68 -16.24
C LEU A 193 -4.26 12.43 -17.74
N GLU A 194 -4.71 13.44 -18.50
CA GLU A 194 -4.93 13.32 -19.95
C GLU A 194 -3.65 12.94 -20.69
N GLN A 195 -2.52 13.58 -20.35
CA GLN A 195 -1.21 13.24 -20.92
C GLN A 195 -0.81 11.79 -20.60
N PHE A 196 -1.07 11.31 -19.40
CA PHE A 196 -0.79 9.91 -19.02
C PHE A 196 -1.70 8.94 -19.76
N LEU A 197 -3.01 9.22 -19.85
CA LEU A 197 -3.97 8.37 -20.55
C LEU A 197 -3.67 8.29 -22.03
N GLU A 198 -3.36 9.42 -22.68
CA GLU A 198 -2.96 9.49 -24.10
C GLU A 198 -1.68 8.66 -24.35
N ALA A 199 -0.65 8.87 -23.54
CA ALA A 199 0.62 8.16 -23.69
C ALA A 199 0.52 6.65 -23.47
N THR A 200 -0.51 6.20 -22.76
CA THR A 200 -0.73 4.79 -22.41
C THR A 200 -2.00 4.19 -23.01
N ALA A 201 -2.58 4.85 -24.03
CA ALA A 201 -3.85 4.45 -24.64
C ALA A 201 -3.81 3.03 -25.23
N ASP A 202 -2.69 2.66 -25.85
CA ASP A 202 -2.52 1.35 -26.50
C ASP A 202 -2.20 0.21 -25.50
N ILE A 203 -2.03 0.52 -24.20
CA ILE A 203 -1.74 -0.50 -23.19
C ILE A 203 -3.07 -0.96 -22.57
N PRO A 204 -3.50 -2.22 -22.82
CA PRO A 204 -4.81 -2.72 -22.34
C PRO A 204 -4.74 -3.11 -20.86
N MET A 205 -4.35 -2.18 -20.02
CA MET A 205 -4.22 -2.30 -18.58
C MET A 205 -5.22 -1.39 -17.89
N LYS A 206 -5.88 -1.90 -16.86
CA LYS A 206 -6.79 -1.11 -16.02
C LYS A 206 -6.02 -0.05 -15.24
N LYS A 207 -6.53 1.19 -15.24
CA LYS A 207 -5.84 2.37 -14.67
C LYS A 207 -6.60 2.92 -13.46
N LEU A 208 -6.01 2.71 -12.28
CA LEU A 208 -6.48 3.29 -11.01
C LEU A 208 -5.66 4.54 -10.72
N ILE A 209 -6.33 5.67 -10.66
CA ILE A 209 -5.66 6.96 -10.51
C ILE A 209 -5.49 7.31 -9.04
N GLY A 210 -4.26 7.60 -8.68
CA GLY A 210 -3.89 7.98 -7.32
C GLY A 210 -4.40 9.37 -6.96
N VAL A 211 -5.04 9.49 -5.81
CA VAL A 211 -5.50 10.76 -5.21
C VAL A 211 -5.03 10.82 -3.77
N LEU A 212 -4.36 11.92 -3.41
CA LEU A 212 -3.85 12.15 -2.07
C LEU A 212 -4.49 13.42 -1.50
N PRO A 213 -5.45 13.29 -0.56
CA PRO A 213 -6.03 14.43 0.14
C PRO A 213 -4.99 15.11 1.03
N LEU A 214 -4.80 16.41 0.84
CA LEU A 214 -3.84 17.20 1.61
C LEU A 214 -4.43 17.57 2.98
N ARG A 215 -3.57 17.80 3.97
CA ARG A 215 -3.97 18.19 5.33
C ARG A 215 -3.67 19.65 5.64
N GLY A 216 -3.39 20.45 4.62
CA GLY A 216 -3.02 21.86 4.73
C GLY A 216 -1.67 22.14 4.07
N LEU A 217 -1.26 23.40 4.12
CA LEU A 217 -0.09 23.94 3.41
C LEU A 217 1.23 23.27 3.85
N ALA A 218 1.43 23.13 5.16
CA ALA A 218 2.64 22.50 5.68
C ALA A 218 2.77 21.03 5.23
N ASN A 219 1.66 20.29 5.19
CA ASN A 219 1.64 18.92 4.69
C ASN A 219 1.92 18.87 3.18
N ALA A 220 1.40 19.80 2.40
CA ALA A 220 1.67 19.92 0.97
C ALA A 220 3.17 20.13 0.69
N HIS A 221 3.84 21.02 1.44
CA HIS A 221 5.29 21.21 1.32
C HIS A 221 6.07 19.94 1.69
N VAL A 222 5.73 19.30 2.80
CA VAL A 222 6.41 18.04 3.21
C VAL A 222 6.29 16.97 2.13
N ILE A 223 5.11 16.83 1.51
CA ILE A 223 4.91 15.84 0.44
C ILE A 223 5.73 16.22 -0.80
N ALA A 224 5.67 17.47 -1.25
CA ALA A 224 6.40 17.94 -2.41
C ALA A 224 7.93 17.80 -2.26
N ASP A 225 8.45 18.04 -1.05
CA ASP A 225 9.90 18.04 -0.78
C ASP A 225 10.46 16.65 -0.41
N SER A 226 9.62 15.80 0.18
CA SER A 226 10.11 14.55 0.81
C SER A 226 9.65 13.27 0.14
N VAL A 227 8.61 13.32 -0.70
CA VAL A 227 8.12 12.13 -1.38
C VAL A 227 8.61 12.15 -2.83
N PRO A 228 9.48 11.22 -3.21
CA PRO A 228 9.97 11.16 -4.59
C PRO A 228 8.83 11.04 -5.59
N ASP A 229 9.02 11.65 -6.76
CA ASP A 229 8.13 11.50 -7.90
C ASP A 229 6.70 12.07 -7.72
N ILE A 230 6.44 12.89 -6.69
CA ILE A 230 5.20 13.66 -6.58
C ILE A 230 5.47 15.10 -6.98
N TYR A 231 4.76 15.56 -8.00
CA TYR A 231 4.73 16.96 -8.39
C TYR A 231 3.45 17.63 -7.88
N MET A 232 3.59 18.74 -7.18
CA MET A 232 2.47 19.53 -6.69
C MET A 232 2.38 20.87 -7.43
N PRO A 233 1.27 21.11 -8.16
CA PRO A 233 1.09 22.34 -8.92
C PRO A 233 1.01 23.61 -8.05
N ALA A 234 1.43 24.74 -8.59
CA ALA A 234 1.45 26.03 -7.87
C ALA A 234 0.05 26.51 -7.43
N ASP A 235 -0.99 26.19 -8.18
CA ASP A 235 -2.37 26.53 -7.84
C ASP A 235 -2.87 25.80 -6.59
N ILE A 236 -2.42 24.59 -6.33
CA ILE A 236 -2.68 23.85 -5.08
C ILE A 236 -2.10 24.61 -3.88
N PHE A 237 -0.83 25.04 -3.97
CA PHE A 237 -0.22 25.87 -2.94
C PHE A 237 -0.93 27.19 -2.75
N ALA A 238 -1.32 27.86 -3.85
CA ALA A 238 -2.05 29.11 -3.78
C ALA A 238 -3.41 28.97 -3.10
N ARG A 239 -4.12 27.87 -3.33
CA ARG A 239 -5.40 27.59 -2.65
C ARG A 239 -5.18 27.30 -1.17
N LEU A 240 -4.21 26.47 -0.81
CA LEU A 240 -3.89 26.15 0.58
C LEU A 240 -3.33 27.35 1.33
N THR A 241 -2.65 28.29 0.67
CA THR A 241 -2.24 29.56 1.30
C THR A 241 -3.44 30.42 1.69
N LYS A 242 -4.53 30.39 0.90
CA LYS A 242 -5.77 31.13 1.22
C LYS A 242 -6.61 30.47 2.29
N ASN A 243 -6.57 29.14 2.35
CA ASN A 243 -7.32 28.33 3.31
C ASN A 243 -6.47 27.13 3.73
N ASP A 244 -5.63 27.34 4.78
CA ASP A 244 -4.73 26.29 5.31
C ASP A 244 -5.52 25.36 6.22
N SER A 245 -6.22 24.42 5.61
CA SER A 245 -7.00 23.42 6.35
C SER A 245 -7.06 22.06 5.66
N ALA A 246 -7.34 21.01 6.43
CA ALA A 246 -7.56 19.67 5.91
C ALA A 246 -8.84 19.60 5.06
N GLU A 247 -9.86 20.40 5.38
CA GLU A 247 -11.11 20.51 4.65
C GLU A 247 -10.86 21.03 3.23
N GLU A 248 -9.96 22.01 3.07
CA GLU A 248 -9.57 22.50 1.74
C GLU A 248 -8.84 21.42 0.94
N GLY A 249 -7.91 20.69 1.58
CA GLY A 249 -7.22 19.58 0.93
C GLY A 249 -8.15 18.45 0.50
N ILE A 250 -9.17 18.14 1.30
CA ILE A 250 -10.22 17.17 0.95
C ILE A 250 -11.09 17.75 -0.20
N ARG A 251 -11.43 19.03 -0.18
CA ARG A 251 -12.20 19.67 -1.25
C ARG A 251 -11.47 19.61 -2.58
N LEU A 252 -10.17 19.91 -2.60
CA LEU A 252 -9.32 19.75 -3.77
C LEU A 252 -9.36 18.33 -4.34
N ALA A 253 -9.24 17.31 -3.47
CA ALA A 253 -9.30 15.92 -3.88
C ALA A 253 -10.69 15.55 -4.45
N ARG A 254 -11.77 16.01 -3.83
CA ARG A 254 -13.13 15.76 -4.30
C ARG A 254 -13.41 16.41 -5.65
N GLU A 255 -13.03 17.69 -5.84
CA GLU A 255 -13.15 18.40 -7.12
C GLU A 255 -12.42 17.64 -8.23
N PHE A 256 -11.18 17.18 -7.96
CA PHE A 256 -10.42 16.39 -8.93
C PHE A 256 -11.11 15.06 -9.24
N ILE A 257 -11.57 14.32 -8.23
CA ILE A 257 -12.29 13.05 -8.42
C ILE A 257 -13.55 13.25 -9.26
N ALA A 258 -14.36 14.28 -8.95
CA ALA A 258 -15.59 14.58 -9.69
C ALA A 258 -15.32 14.83 -11.18
N ASP A 259 -14.20 15.51 -11.48
CA ASP A 259 -13.78 15.83 -12.85
C ASP A 259 -13.27 14.59 -13.63
N VAL A 260 -12.65 13.62 -12.97
CA VAL A 260 -11.91 12.56 -13.66
C VAL A 260 -12.52 11.15 -13.57
N LYS A 261 -13.42 10.87 -12.62
CA LYS A 261 -13.93 9.52 -12.35
C LYS A 261 -14.62 8.86 -13.53
N GLY A 262 -15.20 9.64 -14.46
CA GLY A 262 -15.82 9.14 -15.69
C GLY A 262 -14.84 8.74 -16.80
N HIS A 263 -13.53 8.94 -16.62
CA HIS A 263 -12.50 8.74 -17.64
C HIS A 263 -11.48 7.66 -17.28
N VAL A 264 -11.63 6.99 -16.13
CA VAL A 264 -10.66 6.04 -15.58
C VAL A 264 -11.35 4.77 -15.09
N ASP A 265 -10.60 3.69 -14.91
CA ASP A 265 -11.13 2.42 -14.41
C ASP A 265 -11.32 2.40 -12.89
N GLY A 266 -10.72 3.35 -12.18
CA GLY A 266 -10.87 3.45 -10.73
C GLY A 266 -10.08 4.60 -10.11
N ILE A 267 -10.38 4.86 -8.85
CA ILE A 267 -9.63 5.81 -8.00
C ILE A 267 -8.97 5.04 -6.86
N HIS A 268 -7.71 5.36 -6.61
CA HIS A 268 -6.97 4.89 -5.46
C HIS A 268 -6.63 6.06 -4.52
N ILE A 269 -7.09 6.00 -3.28
CA ILE A 269 -6.91 7.09 -2.32
C ILE A 269 -5.75 6.77 -1.39
N PHE A 270 -4.82 7.74 -1.23
CA PHE A 270 -3.72 7.70 -0.27
C PHE A 270 -4.09 8.53 0.97
N PRO A 271 -4.76 7.97 1.98
CA PRO A 271 -5.21 8.75 3.13
C PRO A 271 -4.08 9.14 4.09
N LEU A 272 -2.92 8.51 4.01
CA LEU A 272 -1.80 8.68 4.95
C LEU A 272 -2.26 8.58 6.43
N ASN A 273 -3.13 7.61 6.72
CA ASN A 273 -3.81 7.40 8.01
C ASN A 273 -4.81 8.50 8.42
N HIS A 274 -5.16 9.43 7.52
CA HIS A 274 -6.23 10.40 7.72
C HIS A 274 -7.55 9.82 7.21
N PHE A 275 -8.11 8.86 7.95
CA PHE A 275 -9.28 8.09 7.50
C PHE A 275 -10.56 8.92 7.39
N ASP A 276 -10.67 10.09 8.06
CA ASP A 276 -11.81 11.00 7.90
C ASP A 276 -11.92 11.53 6.47
N ALA A 277 -10.80 11.66 5.76
CA ALA A 277 -10.79 12.02 4.35
C ALA A 277 -11.47 10.96 3.47
N LEU A 278 -11.38 9.67 3.83
CA LEU A 278 -12.07 8.59 3.08
C LEU A 278 -13.59 8.78 3.13
N ASN A 279 -14.13 9.03 4.34
CA ASN A 279 -15.55 9.27 4.51
C ASN A 279 -16.00 10.52 3.73
N ALA A 280 -15.24 11.60 3.78
CA ALA A 280 -15.57 12.83 3.07
C ALA A 280 -15.54 12.66 1.54
N ILE A 281 -14.61 11.85 1.00
CA ILE A 281 -14.52 11.54 -0.43
C ILE A 281 -15.70 10.68 -0.92
N LEU A 282 -16.29 9.84 -0.07
CA LEU A 282 -17.45 9.04 -0.43
C LEU A 282 -18.65 9.89 -0.86
N HIS A 283 -18.71 11.17 -0.51
CA HIS A 283 -19.74 12.07 -1.04
C HIS A 283 -19.67 12.26 -2.56
N GLU A 284 -18.57 11.94 -3.21
CA GLU A 284 -18.48 11.88 -4.69
C GLU A 284 -19.06 10.57 -5.28
N PHE A 285 -19.44 9.61 -4.41
CA PHE A 285 -19.96 8.28 -4.74
C PHE A 285 -21.19 7.98 -3.87
N PRO A 286 -22.35 8.60 -4.13
CA PRO A 286 -23.55 8.49 -3.29
C PRO A 286 -24.00 7.05 -3.07
N GLU A 287 -23.88 6.19 -4.08
CA GLU A 287 -24.22 4.76 -4.02
C GLU A 287 -23.35 3.99 -3.03
N ARG A 288 -22.06 4.40 -2.88
CA ARG A 288 -21.11 3.82 -1.94
C ARG A 288 -21.29 4.40 -0.55
N LEU A 289 -21.57 5.69 -0.45
CA LEU A 289 -21.84 6.35 0.83
C LEU A 289 -23.07 5.71 1.52
N ALA A 290 -24.07 5.30 0.77
CA ALA A 290 -25.24 4.60 1.28
C ALA A 290 -24.88 3.25 1.96
N LEU A 291 -23.79 2.60 1.55
CA LEU A 291 -23.32 1.34 2.16
C LEU A 291 -22.69 1.55 3.55
N VAL A 292 -22.17 2.74 3.84
CA VAL A 292 -21.63 3.11 5.17
C VAL A 292 -22.75 3.24 6.22
N ALA A 293 -23.91 3.76 5.82
CA ALA A 293 -25.04 3.97 6.71
C ALA A 293 -25.76 2.66 7.12
N THR A 294 -25.48 1.54 6.43
CA THR A 294 -26.09 0.25 6.74
C THR A 294 -25.23 -0.49 7.77
N PRO A 295 -25.73 -0.81 8.98
CA PRO A 295 -24.99 -1.60 9.94
C PRO A 295 -24.52 -2.91 9.30
N SER A 296 -23.22 -3.21 9.38
CA SER A 296 -22.72 -4.54 9.01
C SER A 296 -23.42 -5.57 9.90
N PRO A 297 -23.98 -6.66 9.37
CA PRO A 297 -24.33 -7.79 10.22
C PRO A 297 -23.03 -8.18 10.92
N ALA A 298 -23.04 -8.10 12.26
CA ALA A 298 -21.89 -8.32 13.11
C ALA A 298 -21.13 -9.55 12.59
N ALA A 299 -19.85 -9.39 12.35
CA ALA A 299 -18.96 -10.50 12.07
C ALA A 299 -19.08 -11.43 13.27
N SER A 300 -19.90 -12.48 13.14
CA SER A 300 -20.07 -13.48 14.17
C SER A 300 -18.70 -14.03 14.47
N ASP A 301 -18.32 -13.92 15.71
CA ASP A 301 -17.16 -14.43 16.41
C ASP A 301 -16.44 -15.59 15.68
N ARG A 302 -15.57 -15.27 14.72
CA ARG A 302 -14.67 -16.22 14.05
C ARG A 302 -13.26 -16.19 14.66
N SER A 303 -13.05 -15.38 15.71
CA SER A 303 -11.78 -15.27 16.39
C SER A 303 -11.72 -16.25 17.57
N GLY A 304 -11.36 -17.50 17.30
CA GLY A 304 -10.99 -18.46 18.33
C GLY A 304 -9.67 -18.15 19.06
N VAL A 305 -9.09 -16.96 18.87
CA VAL A 305 -7.89 -16.51 19.56
C VAL A 305 -8.26 -15.26 20.37
N LYS A 306 -8.63 -15.46 21.62
CA LYS A 306 -8.67 -14.38 22.61
C LYS A 306 -7.22 -13.93 22.87
N PRO A 307 -6.91 -12.61 22.76
CA PRO A 307 -5.62 -12.14 23.25
C PRO A 307 -5.56 -12.38 24.76
N GLU A 308 -4.54 -13.09 25.22
CA GLU A 308 -4.24 -13.13 26.65
C GLU A 308 -4.00 -11.70 27.15
N PRO A 309 -4.53 -11.33 28.33
CA PRO A 309 -4.25 -10.04 28.92
C PRO A 309 -2.75 -9.92 29.18
N GLN A 310 -2.11 -8.95 28.54
CA GLN A 310 -0.71 -8.60 28.81
C GLN A 310 -0.61 -8.14 30.27
N THR A 311 -0.06 -8.98 31.13
CA THR A 311 0.36 -8.55 32.48
C THR A 311 1.48 -7.55 32.33
N ALA A 312 1.30 -6.36 32.89
CA ALA A 312 2.32 -5.34 32.98
C ALA A 312 3.62 -5.92 33.61
N PRO A 313 4.81 -5.53 33.11
CA PRO A 313 6.06 -5.97 33.70
C PRO A 313 6.10 -5.55 35.17
N GLN A 314 6.21 -6.51 36.08
CA GLN A 314 6.53 -6.20 37.49
C GLN A 314 7.92 -5.63 37.53
N GLU A 315 8.07 -4.39 37.94
CA GLU A 315 9.35 -3.79 38.30
C GLU A 315 9.94 -4.58 39.49
N THR A 316 10.90 -5.43 39.18
CA THR A 316 11.75 -6.01 40.22
C THR A 316 12.75 -4.96 40.68
N ALA A 317 12.45 -4.37 41.85
CA ALA A 317 13.40 -3.51 42.54
C ALA A 317 14.66 -4.33 42.91
N SER A 318 15.74 -4.13 42.18
CA SER A 318 17.03 -4.67 42.53
C SER A 318 17.67 -3.84 43.63
N LYS A 319 17.90 -4.45 44.78
CA LYS A 319 18.70 -3.88 45.87
C LYS A 319 20.16 -3.74 45.42
N PRO A 320 20.88 -2.68 45.83
CA PRO A 320 22.28 -2.49 45.49
C PRO A 320 23.18 -3.49 46.25
N GLY A 321 23.77 -4.42 45.51
CA GLY A 321 24.78 -5.35 46.05
C GLY A 321 26.13 -4.67 46.15
N ARG A 322 26.72 -4.75 47.37
CA ARG A 322 28.07 -4.26 47.74
C ARG A 322 29.17 -4.89 46.86
N LEU A 323 29.98 -4.04 46.28
CA LEU A 323 31.28 -4.39 45.71
C LEU A 323 32.21 -4.90 46.83
N ARG A 324 32.68 -6.13 46.73
CA ARG A 324 33.92 -6.59 47.35
C ARG A 324 34.90 -6.91 46.25
N GLY A 325 36.06 -6.24 46.31
CA GLY A 325 37.18 -6.49 45.43
C GLY A 325 37.94 -7.74 45.81
N ASN A 326 38.65 -8.29 44.88
CA ASN A 326 40.04 -8.74 44.88
C ASN A 326 40.23 -9.84 43.80
N GLY A 327 41.37 -9.75 43.13
CA GLY A 327 41.95 -10.89 42.47
C GLY A 327 42.53 -10.57 41.08
N ARG A 328 43.74 -9.98 41.07
CA ARG A 328 44.66 -10.06 39.92
C ARG A 328 44.96 -11.51 39.62
N GLU A 329 44.87 -11.90 38.36
CA GLU A 329 45.85 -12.85 37.82
C GLU A 329 46.07 -12.61 36.33
N ARG A 330 47.35 -12.49 35.98
CA ARG A 330 47.90 -12.47 34.62
C ARG A 330 48.00 -13.90 34.11
N LEU A 331 47.98 -14.03 32.77
CA LEU A 331 48.85 -14.88 31.91
C LEU A 331 48.20 -14.93 30.54
N ARG A 332 48.86 -14.40 29.47
CA ARG A 332 49.78 -15.11 28.54
C ARG A 332 49.14 -16.37 27.94
N ASP A 333 48.73 -16.37 26.68
CA ASP A 333 49.48 -16.43 25.42
C ASP A 333 48.54 -16.05 24.24
#